data_3bddc3f8d85a26109e2f8209a8b66e8c
#
_entry.id   3bddc3f8d85a26109e2f8209a8b66e8c
#
_cell.length_a   1.000
_cell.length_b   1.000
_cell.length_c   1.000
_cell.angle_alpha   90.00
_cell.angle_beta   90.00
_cell.angle_gamma   90.00
#
_symmetry.space_group_name_H-M   'P 1'
#
loop_
_entity.id
_entity.type
_entity.pdbx_description
1 polymer ?
#
loop_
_entity_poly.entity_id
_entity_poly.type
_entity_poly.pdbx_seq_one_letter_code
_entity_poly.pdbx_strand_id
1 'polypeptide(L)'
;MATTSYLNRLLDPLTEAFTPKMADAILELRADAELEAHIAELRQKANDGTLTAWEDAEYKDFVEAVDLISIMQAKARRFLTRQSE
;
A
#
# COMPACT_ATOMS: atom_id res chain seq x y z
N MET A 1 11.84 -2.79 -9.21
CA MET A 1 10.85 -2.69 -10.31
C MET A 1 10.78 -1.27 -10.81
N ALA A 2 10.84 -1.10 -12.12
CA ALA A 2 10.83 0.22 -12.75
C ALA A 2 9.55 1.02 -12.39
N THR A 3 8.39 0.36 -12.39
CA THR A 3 7.11 0.99 -12.09
C THR A 3 7.09 1.58 -10.68
N THR A 4 7.59 0.83 -9.69
CA THR A 4 7.67 1.28 -8.31
C THR A 4 8.60 2.47 -8.17
N SER A 5 9.72 2.46 -8.91
CA SER A 5 10.70 3.54 -8.90
C SER A 5 10.10 4.85 -9.44
N TYR A 6 9.37 4.79 -10.55
CA TYR A 6 8.71 5.96 -11.10
C TYR A 6 7.63 6.49 -10.17
N LEU A 7 6.82 5.59 -9.62
CA LEU A 7 5.76 5.97 -8.69
C LEU A 7 6.34 6.68 -7.48
N ASN A 8 7.42 6.15 -6.94
CA ASN A 8 8.10 6.76 -5.80
C ASN A 8 8.55 8.19 -6.13
N ARG A 9 9.18 8.37 -7.29
CA ARG A 9 9.65 9.69 -7.72
C ARG A 9 8.52 10.67 -7.98
N LEU A 10 7.43 10.18 -8.58
CA LEU A 10 6.27 11.03 -8.87
C LEU A 10 5.57 11.49 -7.59
N LEU A 11 5.61 10.67 -6.54
CA LEU A 11 4.96 11.00 -5.28
C LEU A 11 5.82 11.85 -4.34
N ASP A 12 7.13 11.94 -4.60
CA ASP A 12 8.02 12.71 -3.73
C ASP A 12 7.55 14.15 -3.46
N PRO A 13 7.08 14.90 -4.47
CA PRO A 13 6.61 16.27 -4.21
C PRO A 13 5.47 16.37 -3.20
N LEU A 14 4.67 15.31 -3.05
CA LEU A 14 3.57 15.30 -2.09
C LEU A 14 4.07 15.40 -0.65
N THR A 15 5.29 14.95 -0.39
CA THR A 15 5.81 14.96 0.98
C THR A 15 5.99 16.37 1.52
N GLU A 16 6.12 17.36 0.64
CA GLU A 16 6.22 18.76 1.04
C GLU A 16 4.91 19.28 1.61
N ALA A 17 3.79 18.65 1.23
CA ALA A 17 2.47 19.01 1.72
C ALA A 17 2.09 18.23 2.99
N PHE A 18 2.91 17.29 3.44
CA PHE A 18 2.61 16.48 4.62
C PHE A 18 2.59 17.33 5.87
N THR A 19 1.67 16.97 6.78
CA THR A 19 1.66 17.48 8.15
C THR A 19 1.87 16.26 9.06
N PRO A 20 2.30 16.46 10.32
CA PRO A 20 2.42 15.33 11.26
C PRO A 20 1.12 14.53 11.39
N LYS A 21 -0.02 15.22 11.42
CA LYS A 21 -1.32 14.56 11.51
C LYS A 21 -1.61 13.70 10.28
N MET A 22 -1.32 14.22 9.11
CA MET A 22 -1.51 13.49 7.85
C MET A 22 -0.59 12.27 7.79
N ALA A 23 0.68 12.45 8.18
CA ALA A 23 1.64 11.35 8.18
C ALA A 23 1.22 10.23 9.14
N ASP A 24 0.73 10.61 10.33
CA ASP A 24 0.21 9.62 11.28
C ASP A 24 -0.98 8.86 10.70
N ALA A 25 -1.89 9.57 10.03
CA ALA A 25 -3.05 8.94 9.41
C ALA A 25 -2.64 7.95 8.32
N ILE A 26 -1.64 8.31 7.52
CA ILE A 26 -1.11 7.42 6.48
C ILE A 26 -0.52 6.15 7.11
N LEU A 27 0.21 6.28 8.20
CA LEU A 27 0.81 5.13 8.88
C LEU A 27 -0.23 4.20 9.49
N GLU A 28 -1.43 4.70 9.77
CA GLU A 28 -2.50 3.91 10.35
C GLU A 28 -3.35 3.17 9.30
N LEU A 29 -3.12 3.43 8.02
CA LEU A 29 -3.89 2.75 6.98
C LEU A 29 -3.68 1.24 7.07
N ARG A 30 -4.81 0.53 7.18
CA ARG A 30 -4.84 -0.94 7.28
C ARG A 30 -6.09 -1.44 6.59
N ALA A 31 -6.01 -2.67 6.06
CA ALA A 31 -7.22 -3.37 5.65
C ALA A 31 -8.04 -3.68 6.89
N ASP A 32 -9.37 -3.53 6.81
CA ASP A 32 -10.23 -3.95 7.92
C ASP A 32 -10.32 -5.48 7.95
N ALA A 33 -10.93 -6.02 9.02
CA ALA A 33 -10.96 -7.47 9.22
C ALA A 33 -11.68 -8.21 8.10
N GLU A 34 -12.75 -7.62 7.57
CA GLU A 34 -13.50 -8.22 6.47
C GLU A 34 -12.66 -8.30 5.21
N LEU A 35 -11.98 -7.21 4.87
CA LEU A 35 -11.10 -7.18 3.70
C LEU A 35 -9.92 -8.13 3.87
N GLU A 36 -9.31 -8.17 5.05
CA GLU A 36 -8.22 -9.11 5.32
C GLU A 36 -8.64 -10.56 5.14
N ALA A 37 -9.85 -10.92 5.62
CA ALA A 37 -10.37 -12.27 5.45
C ALA A 37 -10.57 -12.61 3.98
N HIS A 38 -11.10 -11.65 3.20
CA HIS A 38 -11.31 -11.85 1.78
C HIS A 38 -9.98 -12.04 1.03
N ILE A 39 -8.98 -11.23 1.35
CA ILE A 39 -7.66 -11.33 0.72
C ILE A 39 -6.96 -12.63 1.12
N ALA A 40 -7.12 -13.08 2.37
CA ALA A 40 -6.57 -14.36 2.80
C ALA A 40 -7.15 -15.51 1.99
N GLU A 41 -8.45 -15.45 1.71
CA GLU A 41 -9.13 -16.44 0.86
C GLU A 41 -8.57 -16.43 -0.56
N LEU A 42 -8.39 -15.24 -1.15
CA LEU A 42 -7.80 -15.12 -2.49
C LEU A 42 -6.37 -15.65 -2.52
N ARG A 43 -5.59 -15.37 -1.47
CA ARG A 43 -4.22 -15.84 -1.37
C ARG A 43 -4.18 -17.37 -1.31
N GLN A 44 -5.09 -17.97 -0.57
CA GLN A 44 -5.19 -19.44 -0.48
C GLN A 44 -5.52 -20.03 -1.85
N LYS A 45 -6.47 -19.44 -2.56
CA LYS A 45 -6.82 -19.89 -3.91
C LYS A 45 -5.65 -19.73 -4.89
N ALA A 46 -4.88 -18.65 -4.74
CA ALA A 46 -3.70 -18.44 -5.58
C ALA A 46 -2.67 -19.56 -5.35
N ASN A 47 -2.45 -19.94 -4.08
CA ASN A 47 -1.53 -21.02 -3.73
C ASN A 47 -2.01 -22.36 -4.29
N ASP A 48 -3.33 -22.58 -4.32
CA ASP A 48 -3.92 -23.81 -4.81
C ASP A 48 -4.09 -23.84 -6.34
N GLY A 49 -3.84 -22.71 -6.99
CA GLY A 49 -4.01 -22.58 -8.43
C GLY A 49 -5.47 -22.58 -8.86
N THR A 50 -6.39 -22.15 -7.99
CA THR A 50 -7.83 -22.21 -8.24
C THR A 50 -8.49 -20.84 -8.42
N LEU A 51 -7.72 -19.77 -8.58
CA LEU A 51 -8.28 -18.44 -8.84
C LEU A 51 -9.02 -18.43 -10.18
N THR A 52 -10.23 -17.86 -10.16
CA THR A 52 -10.92 -17.53 -11.41
C THR A 52 -10.23 -16.33 -12.05
N ALA A 53 -10.55 -16.05 -13.33
CA ALA A 53 -9.98 -14.87 -14.00
C ALA A 53 -10.36 -13.58 -13.27
N TRP A 54 -11.59 -13.50 -12.76
CA TRP A 54 -12.05 -12.34 -11.99
C TRP A 54 -11.28 -12.20 -10.68
N GLU A 55 -11.11 -13.31 -9.96
CA GLU A 55 -10.38 -13.31 -8.68
C GLU A 55 -8.91 -12.98 -8.88
N ASP A 56 -8.32 -13.45 -9.98
CA ASP A 56 -6.92 -13.13 -10.30
C ASP A 56 -6.74 -11.62 -10.50
N ALA A 57 -7.65 -10.98 -11.25
CA ALA A 57 -7.62 -9.55 -11.47
C ALA A 57 -7.79 -8.78 -10.16
N GLU A 58 -8.70 -9.24 -9.29
CA GLU A 58 -8.95 -8.65 -7.99
C GLU A 58 -7.72 -8.74 -7.09
N TYR A 59 -7.08 -9.90 -7.08
CA TYR A 59 -5.88 -10.11 -6.27
C TYR A 59 -4.73 -9.22 -6.73
N LYS A 60 -4.55 -9.08 -8.04
CA LYS A 60 -3.51 -8.20 -8.61
C LYS A 60 -3.76 -6.73 -8.25
N ASP A 61 -5.03 -6.32 -8.29
CA ASP A 61 -5.42 -4.96 -7.92
C ASP A 61 -5.07 -4.69 -6.46
N PHE A 62 -5.34 -5.64 -5.59
CA PHE A 62 -4.99 -5.53 -4.18
C PHE A 62 -3.47 -5.39 -3.99
N VAL A 63 -2.68 -6.19 -4.70
CA VAL A 63 -1.22 -6.13 -4.59
C VAL A 63 -0.70 -4.74 -5.01
N GLU A 64 -1.26 -4.18 -6.08
CA GLU A 64 -0.89 -2.83 -6.51
C GLU A 64 -1.26 -1.78 -5.47
N ALA A 65 -2.43 -1.91 -4.86
CA ALA A 65 -2.86 -0.98 -3.81
C ALA A 65 -1.93 -1.05 -2.60
N VAL A 66 -1.53 -2.26 -2.21
CA VAL A 66 -0.60 -2.45 -1.10
C VAL A 66 0.75 -1.81 -1.40
N ASP A 67 1.22 -1.94 -2.64
CA ASP A 67 2.49 -1.33 -3.03
C ASP A 67 2.42 0.19 -2.88
N LEU A 68 1.34 0.82 -3.34
CA LEU A 68 1.16 2.26 -3.21
C LEU A 68 1.10 2.68 -1.74
N ILE A 69 0.32 1.97 -0.93
CA ILE A 69 0.22 2.25 0.50
C ILE A 69 1.59 2.14 1.17
N SER A 70 2.34 1.09 0.83
CA SER A 70 3.67 0.87 1.41
C SER A 70 4.63 2.02 1.08
N ILE A 71 4.59 2.52 -0.15
CA ILE A 71 5.41 3.66 -0.57
C ILE A 71 5.02 4.90 0.24
N MET A 72 3.73 5.17 0.38
CA MET A 72 3.25 6.32 1.12
C MET A 72 3.60 6.21 2.61
N GLN A 73 3.50 5.03 3.18
CA GLN A 73 3.85 4.82 4.58
C GLN A 73 5.34 5.02 4.83
N ALA A 74 6.18 4.59 3.89
CA ALA A 74 7.62 4.83 4.00
C ALA A 74 7.93 6.33 3.97
N LYS A 75 7.25 7.08 3.11
CA LYS A 75 7.41 8.54 3.02
C LYS A 75 6.93 9.23 4.30
N ALA A 76 5.79 8.78 4.84
CA ALA A 76 5.24 9.33 6.08
C ALA A 76 6.20 9.10 7.25
N ARG A 77 6.77 7.89 7.33
CA ARG A 77 7.72 7.56 8.39
C ARG A 77 8.97 8.43 8.30
N ARG A 78 9.49 8.62 7.10
CA ARG A 78 10.65 9.48 6.88
C ARG A 78 10.35 10.93 7.24
N PHE A 79 9.18 11.42 6.88
CA PHE A 79 8.74 12.77 7.21
C PHE A 79 8.72 12.98 8.73
N LEU A 80 8.11 12.04 9.47
CA LEU A 80 8.03 12.14 10.92
C LEU A 80 9.40 12.08 11.58
N THR A 81 10.31 11.26 11.05
CA THR A 81 11.68 11.19 11.55
C THR A 81 12.39 12.53 11.40
N ARG A 82 12.21 13.19 10.26
CA ARG A 82 12.81 14.52 10.03
C ARG A 82 12.23 15.57 10.95
N GLN A 83 10.93 15.48 11.24
CA GLN A 83 10.28 16.42 12.15
C GLN A 83 10.82 16.29 13.58
N SER A 84 11.28 15.09 13.94
CA SER A 84 11.83 14.84 15.28
C SER A 84 13.26 15.34 15.45
N GLU A 85 13.93 15.63 14.35
CA GLU A 85 15.29 16.17 14.39
C GLU A 85 15.25 17.68 14.63
#